data_2f95ca52f2cbcb4e5f32ddd9b253f69a
#
_entry.id   2f95ca52f2cbcb4e5f32ddd9b253f69a
#
_cell.length_a   1.000
_cell.length_b   1.000
_cell.length_c   1.000
_cell.angle_alpha   90.00
_cell.angle_beta   90.00
_cell.angle_gamma   90.00
#
_symmetry.space_group_name_H-M   'P 1'
#
loop_
_entity.id
_entity.type
_entity.pdbx_description
1 polymer ?
#
loop_
_entity_poly.entity_id
_entity_poly.type
_entity_poly.pdbx_seq_one_letter_code
_entity_poly.pdbx_strand_id
1 'polypeptide(L)'
;MEAARKKLAAVADIKVVGVGGGGGNAVNRMISSGLNGVEFISINTDAQALAFSQAEKRIQIGAKVTRGLGAGGNPSVGGKAAEESRDDIAAALEGADMVFITCGMGGGSGTGAAPIVAEIAKEQNALTVGVVTRPFTFEGRRRWKQAEEGINAFKDKVDTLIVIPNDRLLSVVEKRTSIQEAFRVADDVLRQGVQGISDIITIPGLINVDFADIKAIMSNAGSALMGIGYASGEGRAIEASRAAISSPLLEASIEGASGIIFNVTGGADLTLYEVNEAAEVIYSVAHPDANIIFGAVIDDRIQGELKITVIATGFNGQQPTPARRNAAVQEPRYGNGSKPQAAPAPTAPPPYAAPAVPQAQPQAVQQQPVAQPVYAAPPAPVAQPPVAPVAPPPVAPPVAPPVQ
;
A
#
# COMPACT_ATOMS: atom_id res chain seq x y z
N MET A 1 37.85 -5.59 -12.93
CA MET A 1 37.68 -4.57 -11.87
C MET A 1 36.20 -4.37 -11.48
N GLU A 2 35.26 -4.50 -12.40
CA GLU A 2 33.81 -4.39 -12.12
C GLU A 2 33.27 -5.56 -11.28
N ALA A 3 33.73 -6.80 -11.53
CA ALA A 3 33.39 -7.97 -10.71
C ALA A 3 33.97 -7.92 -9.29
N ALA A 4 35.09 -7.21 -9.08
CA ALA A 4 35.66 -6.99 -7.76
C ALA A 4 34.95 -5.87 -6.97
N ARG A 5 34.38 -4.87 -7.64
CA ARG A 5 33.52 -3.84 -7.01
C ARG A 5 32.17 -4.42 -6.55
N LYS A 6 31.64 -5.42 -7.26
CA LYS A 6 30.40 -6.13 -6.88
C LYS A 6 30.57 -7.01 -5.62
N LYS A 7 31.79 -7.31 -5.20
CA LYS A 7 32.11 -8.16 -4.03
C LYS A 7 32.49 -7.38 -2.77
N LEU A 8 32.57 -6.04 -2.82
CA LEU A 8 33.04 -5.21 -1.69
C LEU A 8 31.93 -4.46 -0.93
N ALA A 9 30.68 -4.57 -1.34
CA ALA A 9 29.54 -4.16 -0.52
C ALA A 9 28.62 -5.37 -0.45
N ALA A 10 28.63 -6.10 0.66
CA ALA A 10 27.58 -7.07 0.97
C ALA A 10 26.28 -6.28 1.21
N VAL A 11 25.66 -5.82 0.16
CA VAL A 11 24.29 -5.33 0.21
C VAL A 11 23.42 -6.54 0.48
N ALA A 12 22.53 -6.43 1.47
CA ALA A 12 21.59 -7.51 1.80
C ALA A 12 20.84 -7.99 0.54
N ASP A 13 20.66 -9.29 0.40
CA ASP A 13 19.86 -9.88 -0.69
C ASP A 13 18.37 -9.68 -0.36
N ILE A 14 17.74 -8.73 -1.07
CA ILE A 14 16.35 -8.34 -0.84
C ILE A 14 15.48 -8.86 -1.99
N LYS A 15 14.46 -9.66 -1.65
CA LYS A 15 13.48 -10.15 -2.63
C LYS A 15 12.11 -9.53 -2.38
N VAL A 16 11.44 -9.16 -3.46
CA VAL A 16 10.07 -8.61 -3.44
C VAL A 16 9.15 -9.58 -4.15
N VAL A 17 8.26 -10.19 -3.39
CA VAL A 17 7.33 -11.22 -3.86
C VAL A 17 5.94 -10.65 -3.98
N GLY A 18 5.44 -10.53 -5.21
CA GLY A 18 4.06 -10.16 -5.49
C GLY A 18 3.16 -11.39 -5.60
N VAL A 19 2.21 -11.55 -4.68
CA VAL A 19 1.32 -12.71 -4.60
C VAL A 19 -0.08 -12.40 -5.09
N GLY A 20 -0.54 -13.16 -6.09
CA GLY A 20 -1.84 -12.97 -6.72
C GLY A 20 -1.91 -11.73 -7.63
N GLY A 21 -3.11 -11.38 -8.11
CA GLY A 21 -3.28 -10.28 -9.07
C GLY A 21 -2.83 -8.92 -8.53
N GLY A 22 -3.25 -8.54 -7.33
CA GLY A 22 -2.87 -7.25 -6.72
C GLY A 22 -1.36 -7.17 -6.45
N GLY A 23 -0.75 -8.24 -5.90
CA GLY A 23 0.69 -8.28 -5.69
C GLY A 23 1.50 -8.22 -6.99
N GLY A 24 1.04 -8.93 -8.04
CA GLY A 24 1.67 -8.86 -9.37
C GLY A 24 1.60 -7.48 -9.99
N ASN A 25 0.47 -6.77 -9.83
CA ASN A 25 0.33 -5.38 -10.30
C ASN A 25 1.26 -4.44 -9.56
N ALA A 26 1.37 -4.58 -8.22
CA ALA A 26 2.28 -3.80 -7.41
C ALA A 26 3.76 -4.03 -7.83
N VAL A 27 4.17 -5.27 -8.04
CA VAL A 27 5.50 -5.61 -8.56
C VAL A 27 5.75 -4.98 -9.93
N ASN A 28 4.82 -5.10 -10.87
CA ASN A 28 4.95 -4.44 -12.18
C ASN A 28 5.11 -2.93 -12.04
N ARG A 29 4.39 -2.32 -11.09
CA ARG A 29 4.51 -0.88 -10.79
C ARG A 29 5.89 -0.53 -10.24
N MET A 30 6.44 -1.34 -9.32
CA MET A 30 7.77 -1.16 -8.75
C MET A 30 8.85 -1.22 -9.84
N ILE A 31 8.78 -2.22 -10.72
CA ILE A 31 9.70 -2.36 -11.86
C ILE A 31 9.59 -1.17 -12.80
N SER A 32 8.38 -0.78 -13.18
CA SER A 32 8.14 0.34 -14.09
C SER A 32 8.57 1.70 -13.52
N SER A 33 8.60 1.86 -12.20
CA SER A 33 9.09 3.06 -11.52
C SER A 33 10.60 3.06 -11.29
N GLY A 34 11.31 2.00 -11.71
CA GLY A 34 12.77 1.92 -11.61
C GLY A 34 13.27 1.64 -10.20
N LEU A 35 12.51 0.92 -9.37
CA LEU A 35 13.02 0.44 -8.08
C LEU A 35 14.13 -0.58 -8.33
N ASN A 36 15.32 -0.30 -7.82
CA ASN A 36 16.54 -1.08 -8.03
C ASN A 36 17.05 -1.68 -6.70
N GLY A 37 18.01 -2.60 -6.80
CA GLY A 37 18.65 -3.21 -5.62
C GLY A 37 17.87 -4.33 -4.99
N VAL A 38 16.77 -4.77 -5.62
CA VAL A 38 15.93 -5.89 -5.17
C VAL A 38 15.64 -6.85 -6.31
N GLU A 39 15.43 -8.13 -5.99
CA GLU A 39 14.96 -9.13 -6.96
C GLU A 39 13.44 -9.24 -6.93
N PHE A 40 12.78 -9.22 -8.10
CA PHE A 40 11.34 -9.29 -8.18
C PHE A 40 10.85 -10.70 -8.54
N ILE A 41 9.87 -11.19 -7.76
CA ILE A 41 9.23 -12.49 -7.95
C ILE A 41 7.72 -12.29 -8.01
N SER A 42 7.05 -12.84 -9.03
CA SER A 42 5.60 -12.89 -9.11
C SER A 42 5.09 -14.31 -8.92
N ILE A 43 4.14 -14.48 -7.99
CA ILE A 43 3.51 -15.76 -7.67
C ILE A 43 2.01 -15.65 -7.93
N ASN A 44 1.44 -16.52 -8.75
CA ASN A 44 -0.01 -16.52 -9.02
C ASN A 44 -0.54 -17.93 -9.37
N THR A 45 -1.81 -18.14 -9.07
CA THR A 45 -2.59 -19.31 -9.54
C THR A 45 -3.16 -19.11 -10.95
N ASP A 46 -3.18 -17.86 -11.44
CA ASP A 46 -3.67 -17.48 -12.76
C ASP A 46 -2.49 -17.32 -13.73
N ALA A 47 -2.40 -18.26 -14.68
CA ALA A 47 -1.33 -18.28 -15.68
C ALA A 47 -1.39 -17.08 -16.64
N GLN A 48 -2.59 -16.58 -16.95
CA GLN A 48 -2.74 -15.42 -17.83
C GLN A 48 -2.24 -14.16 -17.16
N ALA A 49 -2.64 -13.92 -15.89
CA ALA A 49 -2.15 -12.79 -15.11
C ALA A 49 -0.61 -12.84 -14.95
N LEU A 50 -0.05 -14.04 -14.76
CA LEU A 50 1.38 -14.24 -14.62
C LEU A 50 2.15 -13.96 -15.91
N ALA A 51 1.55 -14.22 -17.07
CA ALA A 51 2.15 -13.93 -18.39
C ALA A 51 2.39 -12.42 -18.60
N PHE A 52 1.59 -11.55 -17.98
CA PHE A 52 1.75 -10.09 -18.03
C PHE A 52 2.70 -9.53 -16.96
N SER A 53 3.24 -10.38 -16.09
CA SER A 53 4.20 -9.94 -15.08
C SER A 53 5.53 -9.53 -15.71
N GLN A 54 6.11 -8.43 -15.20
CA GLN A 54 7.43 -7.94 -15.57
C GLN A 54 8.53 -8.48 -14.64
N ALA A 55 8.16 -9.27 -13.62
CA ALA A 55 9.11 -9.86 -12.69
C ALA A 55 10.07 -10.82 -13.40
N GLU A 56 11.33 -10.84 -12.97
CA GLU A 56 12.36 -11.74 -13.47
C GLU A 56 11.99 -13.21 -13.23
N LYS A 57 11.52 -13.50 -12.00
CA LYS A 57 11.01 -14.81 -11.63
C LYS A 57 9.49 -14.82 -11.58
N ARG A 58 8.88 -15.79 -12.25
CA ARG A 58 7.43 -15.97 -12.31
C ARG A 58 7.10 -17.41 -11.94
N ILE A 59 6.31 -17.60 -10.88
CA ILE A 59 5.97 -18.92 -10.35
C ILE A 59 4.47 -19.11 -10.44
N GLN A 60 4.03 -20.04 -11.28
CA GLN A 60 2.65 -20.49 -11.32
C GLN A 60 2.46 -21.53 -10.21
N ILE A 61 1.67 -21.21 -9.19
CA ILE A 61 1.36 -22.10 -8.09
C ILE A 61 0.07 -22.89 -8.33
N GLY A 62 0.02 -24.12 -7.80
CA GLY A 62 -1.18 -24.95 -7.80
C GLY A 62 -1.63 -25.36 -9.20
N ALA A 63 -0.72 -25.79 -10.04
CA ALA A 63 -1.02 -26.21 -11.41
C ALA A 63 -2.05 -27.37 -11.46
N LYS A 64 -2.02 -28.29 -10.50
CA LYS A 64 -3.01 -29.39 -10.39
C LYS A 64 -4.32 -28.90 -9.79
N VAL A 65 -4.27 -28.05 -8.76
CA VAL A 65 -5.46 -27.56 -8.04
C VAL A 65 -6.27 -26.60 -8.88
N THR A 66 -5.62 -25.68 -9.63
CA THR A 66 -6.30 -24.58 -10.35
C THR A 66 -6.26 -24.70 -11.87
N ARG A 67 -5.38 -25.51 -12.41
CA ARG A 67 -5.13 -25.65 -13.86
C ARG A 67 -4.82 -24.31 -14.54
N GLY A 68 -4.22 -23.35 -13.80
CA GLY A 68 -3.91 -22.02 -14.30
C GLY A 68 -5.10 -21.06 -14.42
N LEU A 69 -6.28 -21.43 -13.93
CA LEU A 69 -7.51 -20.62 -14.02
C LEU A 69 -7.75 -19.71 -12.80
N GLY A 70 -6.78 -19.63 -11.89
CA GLY A 70 -6.92 -18.84 -10.68
C GLY A 70 -7.63 -19.57 -9.53
N ALA A 71 -7.67 -18.94 -8.35
CA ALA A 71 -8.28 -19.51 -7.14
C ALA A 71 -9.78 -19.19 -6.98
N GLY A 72 -10.41 -18.53 -7.94
CA GLY A 72 -11.85 -18.24 -7.92
C GLY A 72 -12.32 -17.41 -6.72
N GLY A 73 -11.45 -16.55 -6.15
CA GLY A 73 -11.76 -15.75 -4.96
C GLY A 73 -11.86 -16.58 -3.66
N ASN A 74 -11.29 -17.78 -3.62
CA ASN A 74 -11.30 -18.66 -2.46
C ASN A 74 -9.88 -18.79 -1.86
N PRO A 75 -9.62 -18.23 -0.65
CA PRO A 75 -8.30 -18.29 -0.02
C PRO A 75 -7.82 -19.73 0.27
N SER A 76 -8.74 -20.65 0.60
CA SER A 76 -8.38 -22.05 0.84
C SER A 76 -7.78 -22.71 -0.41
N VAL A 77 -8.26 -22.35 -1.61
CA VAL A 77 -7.68 -22.82 -2.88
C VAL A 77 -6.29 -22.19 -3.09
N GLY A 78 -6.14 -20.89 -2.78
CA GLY A 78 -4.86 -20.21 -2.87
C GLY A 78 -3.80 -20.80 -1.94
N GLY A 79 -4.16 -21.12 -0.70
CA GLY A 79 -3.25 -21.78 0.24
C GLY A 79 -2.84 -23.18 -0.23
N LYS A 80 -3.79 -24.02 -0.66
CA LYS A 80 -3.48 -25.35 -1.22
C LYS A 80 -2.58 -25.27 -2.46
N ALA A 81 -2.78 -24.24 -3.28
CA ALA A 81 -1.95 -24.01 -4.46
C ALA A 81 -0.50 -23.65 -4.08
N ALA A 82 -0.31 -22.85 -3.02
CA ALA A 82 1.01 -22.53 -2.51
C ALA A 82 1.71 -23.76 -1.90
N GLU A 83 0.97 -24.56 -1.12
CA GLU A 83 1.51 -25.81 -0.56
C GLU A 83 1.93 -26.80 -1.65
N GLU A 84 1.16 -26.92 -2.74
CA GLU A 84 1.53 -27.77 -3.89
C GLU A 84 2.87 -27.34 -4.51
N SER A 85 3.18 -26.07 -4.48
CA SER A 85 4.36 -25.47 -5.11
C SER A 85 5.41 -25.00 -4.10
N ARG A 86 5.40 -25.56 -2.88
CA ARG A 86 6.27 -25.14 -1.77
C ARG A 86 7.74 -25.16 -2.14
N ASP A 87 8.19 -26.23 -2.81
CA ASP A 87 9.59 -26.41 -3.22
C ASP A 87 10.04 -25.34 -4.25
N ASP A 88 9.17 -25.01 -5.21
CA ASP A 88 9.47 -23.98 -6.21
C ASP A 88 9.57 -22.58 -5.56
N ILE A 89 8.71 -22.31 -4.58
CA ILE A 89 8.74 -21.06 -3.81
C ILE A 89 10.02 -21.02 -2.97
N ALA A 90 10.36 -22.11 -2.28
CA ALA A 90 11.55 -22.20 -1.45
C ALA A 90 12.83 -21.98 -2.27
N ALA A 91 12.95 -22.62 -3.44
CA ALA A 91 14.07 -22.42 -4.34
C ALA A 91 14.19 -20.97 -4.86
N ALA A 92 13.06 -20.29 -5.07
CA ALA A 92 13.08 -18.89 -5.49
C ALA A 92 13.51 -17.92 -4.38
N LEU A 93 13.26 -18.27 -3.11
CA LEU A 93 13.60 -17.45 -1.94
C LEU A 93 15.00 -17.75 -1.38
N GLU A 94 15.67 -18.78 -1.87
CA GLU A 94 16.98 -19.20 -1.35
C GLU A 94 17.99 -18.05 -1.33
N GLY A 95 18.69 -17.92 -0.20
CA GLY A 95 19.74 -16.92 0.00
C GLY A 95 19.26 -15.51 0.32
N ALA A 96 17.94 -15.27 0.43
CA ALA A 96 17.44 -13.95 0.78
C ALA A 96 17.73 -13.59 2.26
N ASP A 97 18.27 -12.38 2.48
CA ASP A 97 18.38 -11.78 3.81
C ASP A 97 17.04 -11.16 4.25
N MET A 98 16.29 -10.64 3.28
CA MET A 98 14.98 -10.00 3.49
C MET A 98 13.99 -10.34 2.37
N VAL A 99 12.75 -10.62 2.75
CA VAL A 99 11.66 -10.90 1.82
C VAL A 99 10.48 -9.97 2.09
N PHE A 100 10.18 -9.11 1.13
CA PHE A 100 8.92 -8.39 1.08
C PHE A 100 7.86 -9.25 0.42
N ILE A 101 6.69 -9.36 1.06
CA ILE A 101 5.55 -10.06 0.49
C ILE A 101 4.42 -9.06 0.32
N THR A 102 4.07 -8.77 -0.93
CA THR A 102 3.01 -7.81 -1.25
C THR A 102 1.82 -8.50 -1.90
N CYS A 103 0.62 -8.16 -1.43
CA CYS A 103 -0.62 -8.66 -2.02
C CYS A 103 -1.83 -7.78 -1.67
N GLY A 104 -2.89 -7.88 -2.47
CA GLY A 104 -4.21 -7.38 -2.10
C GLY A 104 -4.98 -8.45 -1.34
N MET A 105 -5.36 -8.16 -0.10
CA MET A 105 -6.14 -9.07 0.74
C MET A 105 -7.61 -9.12 0.30
N GLY A 106 -8.28 -10.25 0.61
CA GLY A 106 -9.69 -10.49 0.26
C GLY A 106 -9.89 -11.24 -1.06
N GLY A 107 -8.83 -11.50 -1.83
CA GLY A 107 -8.84 -12.38 -2.99
C GLY A 107 -8.53 -13.84 -2.63
N GLY A 108 -8.47 -14.73 -3.62
CA GLY A 108 -8.15 -16.14 -3.40
C GLY A 108 -6.63 -16.38 -3.31
N SER A 109 -5.89 -16.04 -4.37
CA SER A 109 -4.45 -16.35 -4.48
C SER A 109 -3.64 -15.56 -3.46
N GLY A 110 -3.77 -14.21 -3.43
CA GLY A 110 -3.01 -13.36 -2.51
C GLY A 110 -3.27 -13.72 -1.04
N THR A 111 -4.54 -13.74 -0.63
CA THR A 111 -4.95 -14.01 0.75
C THR A 111 -4.54 -15.40 1.24
N GLY A 112 -4.65 -16.41 0.37
CA GLY A 112 -4.36 -17.78 0.75
C GLY A 112 -2.89 -18.16 0.66
N ALA A 113 -2.18 -17.67 -0.36
CA ALA A 113 -0.79 -18.07 -0.60
C ALA A 113 0.23 -17.21 0.17
N ALA A 114 -0.04 -15.92 0.45
CA ALA A 114 0.91 -15.06 1.14
C ALA A 114 1.38 -15.59 2.50
N PRO A 115 0.50 -16.16 3.37
CA PRO A 115 0.95 -16.76 4.62
C PRO A 115 1.92 -17.94 4.43
N ILE A 116 1.74 -18.75 3.40
CA ILE A 116 2.62 -19.89 3.09
C ILE A 116 3.97 -19.38 2.57
N VAL A 117 3.96 -18.39 1.70
CA VAL A 117 5.21 -17.74 1.23
C VAL A 117 6.00 -17.17 2.39
N ALA A 118 5.31 -16.53 3.36
CA ALA A 118 5.96 -15.99 4.55
C ALA A 118 6.56 -17.07 5.44
N GLU A 119 5.86 -18.19 5.63
CA GLU A 119 6.37 -19.33 6.38
C GLU A 119 7.65 -19.87 5.77
N ILE A 120 7.67 -20.07 4.45
CA ILE A 120 8.86 -20.52 3.71
C ILE A 120 10.03 -19.54 3.86
N ALA A 121 9.76 -18.22 3.75
CA ALA A 121 10.79 -17.20 3.94
C ALA A 121 11.38 -17.23 5.36
N LYS A 122 10.54 -17.37 6.39
CA LYS A 122 10.98 -17.50 7.79
C LYS A 122 11.78 -18.77 8.05
N GLU A 123 11.42 -19.89 7.45
CA GLU A 123 12.18 -21.15 7.53
C GLU A 123 13.60 -20.99 6.98
N GLN A 124 13.80 -20.07 6.04
CA GLN A 124 15.12 -19.74 5.50
C GLN A 124 15.83 -18.62 6.28
N ASN A 125 15.30 -18.20 7.45
CA ASN A 125 15.83 -17.13 8.31
C ASN A 125 15.86 -15.73 7.67
N ALA A 126 15.10 -15.50 6.60
CA ALA A 126 14.94 -14.18 6.00
C ALA A 126 14.07 -13.30 6.90
N LEU A 127 14.44 -12.02 7.04
CA LEU A 127 13.55 -11.02 7.64
C LEU A 127 12.31 -10.86 6.75
N THR A 128 11.14 -11.21 7.26
CA THR A 128 9.93 -11.30 6.45
C THR A 128 8.98 -10.14 6.74
N VAL A 129 8.73 -9.30 5.73
CA VAL A 129 7.89 -8.10 5.84
C VAL A 129 6.70 -8.20 4.91
N GLY A 130 5.50 -8.18 5.48
CA GLY A 130 4.25 -8.10 4.73
C GLY A 130 3.86 -6.65 4.47
N VAL A 131 3.58 -6.30 3.21
CA VAL A 131 3.01 -5.00 2.84
C VAL A 131 1.76 -5.25 2.00
N VAL A 132 0.59 -5.10 2.60
CA VAL A 132 -0.66 -5.56 2.00
C VAL A 132 -1.75 -4.50 2.03
N THR A 133 -2.70 -4.60 1.09
CA THR A 133 -3.87 -3.72 1.09
C THR A 133 -5.11 -4.43 1.60
N ARG A 134 -5.94 -3.71 2.37
CA ARG A 134 -7.32 -4.08 2.69
C ARG A 134 -8.24 -3.55 1.58
N PRO A 135 -9.20 -4.35 1.08
CA PRO A 135 -10.05 -3.96 -0.04
C PRO A 135 -10.89 -2.71 0.26
N PHE A 136 -11.30 -2.02 -0.79
CA PHE A 136 -12.29 -0.95 -0.68
C PHE A 136 -13.63 -1.49 -0.17
N THR A 137 -14.38 -0.67 0.56
CA THR A 137 -15.72 -1.03 1.07
C THR A 137 -16.68 -1.42 -0.06
N PHE A 138 -16.57 -0.78 -1.25
CA PHE A 138 -17.42 -1.11 -2.41
C PHE A 138 -17.15 -2.49 -3.02
N GLU A 139 -16.01 -3.12 -2.73
CA GLU A 139 -15.69 -4.49 -3.18
C GLU A 139 -16.52 -5.56 -2.45
N GLY A 140 -17.25 -5.19 -1.42
CA GLY A 140 -18.27 -5.97 -0.76
C GLY A 140 -17.83 -6.67 0.52
N ARG A 141 -18.83 -6.93 1.38
CA ARG A 141 -18.62 -7.47 2.74
C ARG A 141 -17.92 -8.83 2.78
N ARG A 142 -18.19 -9.69 1.80
CA ARG A 142 -17.54 -11.01 1.72
C ARG A 142 -16.03 -10.87 1.54
N ARG A 143 -15.62 -10.00 0.61
CA ARG A 143 -14.20 -9.76 0.31
C ARG A 143 -13.50 -9.12 1.50
N TRP A 144 -14.18 -8.18 2.16
CA TRP A 144 -13.67 -7.54 3.38
C TRP A 144 -13.44 -8.56 4.51
N LYS A 145 -14.42 -9.46 4.77
CA LYS A 145 -14.28 -10.51 5.79
C LYS A 145 -13.12 -11.46 5.48
N GLN A 146 -13.00 -11.89 4.22
CA GLN A 146 -11.88 -12.73 3.79
C GLN A 146 -10.52 -12.02 3.96
N ALA A 147 -10.48 -10.69 3.76
CA ALA A 147 -9.28 -9.90 3.99
C ALA A 147 -8.89 -9.89 5.46
N GLU A 148 -9.83 -9.66 6.38
CA GLU A 148 -9.56 -9.67 7.82
C GLU A 148 -9.05 -11.05 8.31
N GLU A 149 -9.69 -12.12 7.89
CA GLU A 149 -9.26 -13.48 8.20
C GLU A 149 -7.84 -13.75 7.66
N GLY A 150 -7.56 -13.30 6.42
CA GLY A 150 -6.26 -13.44 5.79
C GLY A 150 -5.17 -12.59 6.44
N ILE A 151 -5.46 -11.35 6.83
CA ILE A 151 -4.55 -10.46 7.54
C ILE A 151 -4.14 -11.07 8.88
N ASN A 152 -5.11 -11.59 9.64
CA ASN A 152 -4.82 -12.23 10.92
C ASN A 152 -3.93 -13.48 10.74
N ALA A 153 -4.24 -14.34 9.78
CA ALA A 153 -3.42 -15.51 9.48
C ALA A 153 -2.00 -15.14 8.98
N PHE A 154 -1.87 -14.04 8.26
CA PHE A 154 -0.60 -13.56 7.71
C PHE A 154 0.27 -12.91 8.79
N LYS A 155 -0.35 -12.16 9.72
CA LYS A 155 0.34 -11.48 10.82
C LYS A 155 1.21 -12.43 11.65
N ASP A 156 0.73 -13.64 11.91
CA ASP A 156 1.45 -14.64 12.69
C ASP A 156 2.63 -15.29 11.95
N LYS A 157 2.70 -15.06 10.62
CA LYS A 157 3.70 -15.68 9.73
C LYS A 157 4.81 -14.71 9.29
N VAL A 158 4.65 -13.42 9.51
CA VAL A 158 5.66 -12.40 9.17
C VAL A 158 6.32 -11.83 10.42
N ASP A 159 7.45 -11.17 10.26
CA ASP A 159 8.09 -10.42 11.35
C ASP A 159 7.41 -9.06 11.54
N THR A 160 7.11 -8.40 10.43
CA THR A 160 6.43 -7.11 10.42
C THR A 160 5.33 -7.11 9.37
N LEU A 161 4.14 -6.61 9.72
CA LEU A 161 3.01 -6.48 8.82
C LEU A 161 2.54 -5.03 8.72
N ILE A 162 2.62 -4.48 7.52
CA ILE A 162 2.06 -3.17 7.17
C ILE A 162 0.75 -3.42 6.41
N VAL A 163 -0.35 -2.91 6.95
CA VAL A 163 -1.68 -3.01 6.32
C VAL A 163 -2.11 -1.62 5.87
N ILE A 164 -2.48 -1.49 4.61
CA ILE A 164 -2.92 -0.24 4.01
C ILE A 164 -4.41 -0.35 3.65
N PRO A 165 -5.30 0.39 4.33
CA PRO A 165 -6.72 0.36 3.99
C PRO A 165 -6.99 1.17 2.73
N ASN A 166 -7.46 0.52 1.65
CA ASN A 166 -7.76 1.22 0.40
C ASN A 166 -8.79 2.35 0.57
N ASP A 167 -9.73 2.23 1.50
CA ASP A 167 -10.71 3.30 1.77
C ASP A 167 -10.05 4.62 2.21
N ARG A 168 -8.85 4.57 2.82
CA ARG A 168 -8.09 5.77 3.17
C ARG A 168 -7.57 6.51 1.94
N LEU A 169 -7.33 5.79 0.85
CA LEU A 169 -6.90 6.40 -0.41
C LEU A 169 -7.97 7.30 -1.00
N LEU A 170 -9.27 7.04 -0.70
CA LEU A 170 -10.37 7.89 -1.16
C LEU A 170 -10.32 9.31 -0.58
N SER A 171 -9.57 9.53 0.50
CA SER A 171 -9.36 10.87 1.09
C SER A 171 -8.23 11.66 0.42
N VAL A 172 -7.36 10.99 -0.33
CA VAL A 172 -6.20 11.62 -1.01
C VAL A 172 -6.38 11.73 -2.52
N VAL A 173 -7.35 11.00 -3.10
CA VAL A 173 -7.67 11.10 -4.54
C VAL A 173 -8.80 12.10 -4.79
N GLU A 174 -8.82 12.67 -5.98
CA GLU A 174 -9.89 13.58 -6.40
C GLU A 174 -11.22 12.82 -6.57
N LYS A 175 -12.37 13.51 -6.34
CA LYS A 175 -13.71 12.92 -6.49
C LYS A 175 -14.01 12.42 -7.90
N ARG A 176 -13.26 12.86 -8.92
CA ARG A 176 -13.39 12.45 -10.32
C ARG A 176 -12.43 11.32 -10.72
N THR A 177 -11.62 10.82 -9.80
CA THR A 177 -10.67 9.75 -10.07
C THR A 177 -11.39 8.49 -10.55
N SER A 178 -10.93 7.91 -11.65
CA SER A 178 -11.51 6.67 -12.17
C SER A 178 -11.19 5.48 -11.25
N ILE A 179 -12.00 4.43 -11.32
CA ILE A 179 -11.75 3.19 -10.56
C ILE A 179 -10.36 2.62 -10.89
N GLN A 180 -9.97 2.66 -12.16
CA GLN A 180 -8.65 2.19 -12.58
C GLN A 180 -7.52 2.99 -11.94
N GLU A 181 -7.69 4.31 -11.84
CA GLU A 181 -6.72 5.18 -11.20
C GLU A 181 -6.66 4.95 -9.68
N ALA A 182 -7.80 4.73 -9.03
CA ALA A 182 -7.85 4.40 -7.59
C ALA A 182 -7.06 3.11 -7.28
N PHE A 183 -7.15 2.08 -8.12
CA PHE A 183 -6.32 0.89 -7.98
C PHE A 183 -4.84 1.15 -8.26
N ARG A 184 -4.52 2.03 -9.22
CA ARG A 184 -3.13 2.45 -9.44
C ARG A 184 -2.53 3.16 -8.23
N VAL A 185 -3.32 3.98 -7.54
CA VAL A 185 -2.90 4.62 -6.28
C VAL A 185 -2.65 3.57 -5.20
N ALA A 186 -3.50 2.54 -5.08
CA ALA A 186 -3.28 1.44 -4.16
C ALA A 186 -1.98 0.67 -4.46
N ASP A 187 -1.72 0.35 -5.74
CA ASP A 187 -0.48 -0.29 -6.17
C ASP A 187 0.75 0.61 -5.89
N ASP A 188 0.59 1.94 -6.06
CA ASP A 188 1.67 2.90 -5.79
C ASP A 188 1.98 3.01 -4.29
N VAL A 189 1.00 2.93 -3.42
CA VAL A 189 1.24 2.92 -1.97
C VAL A 189 1.97 1.65 -1.54
N LEU A 190 1.64 0.48 -2.11
CA LEU A 190 2.43 -0.74 -1.90
C LEU A 190 3.88 -0.56 -2.36
N ARG A 191 4.10 0.07 -3.52
CA ARG A 191 5.43 0.42 -4.00
C ARG A 191 6.17 1.33 -3.02
N GLN A 192 5.53 2.39 -2.56
CA GLN A 192 6.13 3.33 -1.61
C GLN A 192 6.49 2.64 -0.29
N GLY A 193 5.67 1.67 0.16
CA GLY A 193 5.94 0.88 1.36
C GLY A 193 7.19 0.02 1.24
N VAL A 194 7.35 -0.68 0.14
CA VAL A 194 8.55 -1.48 -0.14
C VAL A 194 9.76 -0.57 -0.37
N GLN A 195 9.60 0.47 -1.20
CA GLN A 195 10.66 1.40 -1.54
C GLN A 195 11.19 2.15 -0.31
N GLY A 196 10.31 2.61 0.58
CA GLY A 196 10.72 3.37 1.77
C GLY A 196 11.66 2.59 2.69
N ILE A 197 11.58 1.26 2.70
CA ILE A 197 12.46 0.39 3.47
C ILE A 197 13.69 0.00 2.64
N SER A 198 13.49 -0.38 1.38
CA SER A 198 14.58 -0.84 0.53
C SER A 198 15.58 0.28 0.22
N ASP A 199 15.12 1.52 -0.01
CA ASP A 199 15.98 2.66 -0.30
C ASP A 199 16.99 2.91 0.84
N ILE A 200 16.56 2.78 2.09
CA ILE A 200 17.43 2.95 3.26
C ILE A 200 18.58 1.93 3.27
N ILE A 201 18.34 0.73 2.74
CA ILE A 201 19.30 -0.38 2.73
C ILE A 201 20.18 -0.31 1.48
N THR A 202 19.58 -0.01 0.32
CA THR A 202 20.23 -0.21 -1.00
C THR A 202 20.87 1.03 -1.57
N ILE A 203 20.41 2.23 -1.18
CA ILE A 203 20.93 3.49 -1.69
C ILE A 203 21.95 4.05 -0.71
N PRO A 204 23.22 4.21 -1.13
CA PRO A 204 24.21 4.90 -0.32
C PRO A 204 23.77 6.35 -0.09
N GLY A 205 23.42 6.70 1.14
CA GLY A 205 23.01 8.03 1.55
C GLY A 205 24.12 8.79 2.27
N LEU A 206 23.81 10.01 2.73
CA LEU A 206 24.68 10.76 3.63
C LEU A 206 24.77 10.09 5.01
N ILE A 207 23.67 9.49 5.44
CA ILE A 207 23.57 8.72 6.67
C ILE A 207 22.98 7.37 6.30
N ASN A 208 23.81 6.35 6.39
CA ASN A 208 23.42 4.98 6.06
C ASN A 208 22.98 4.25 7.31
N VAL A 209 21.95 3.44 7.14
CA VAL A 209 21.48 2.47 8.13
C VAL A 209 21.94 1.09 7.69
N ASP A 210 22.54 0.31 8.55
CA ASP A 210 22.89 -1.04 8.20
C ASP A 210 21.69 -2.00 8.30
N PHE A 211 21.79 -3.15 7.63
CA PHE A 211 20.72 -4.13 7.61
C PHE A 211 20.45 -4.72 9.01
N ALA A 212 21.48 -4.81 9.87
CA ALA A 212 21.33 -5.36 11.21
C ALA A 212 20.46 -4.46 12.10
N ASP A 213 20.58 -3.14 11.95
CA ASP A 213 19.75 -2.16 12.66
C ASP A 213 18.29 -2.28 12.24
N ILE A 214 18.01 -2.36 10.93
CA ILE A 214 16.66 -2.57 10.42
C ILE A 214 16.08 -3.89 10.92
N LYS A 215 16.88 -4.95 10.88
CA LYS A 215 16.48 -6.26 11.39
C LYS A 215 16.15 -6.21 12.88
N ALA A 216 16.90 -5.46 13.69
CA ALA A 216 16.64 -5.31 15.12
C ALA A 216 15.29 -4.66 15.43
N ILE A 217 14.86 -3.66 14.62
CA ILE A 217 13.55 -3.00 14.80
C ILE A 217 12.40 -3.81 14.22
N MET A 218 12.61 -4.50 13.10
CA MET A 218 11.53 -5.14 12.34
C MET A 218 11.31 -6.61 12.67
N SER A 219 12.29 -7.30 13.31
CA SER A 219 12.12 -8.70 13.70
C SER A 219 11.06 -8.85 14.79
N ASN A 220 10.06 -9.70 14.53
CA ASN A 220 8.94 -9.97 15.45
C ASN A 220 8.21 -8.70 15.95
N ALA A 221 8.23 -7.64 15.17
CA ALA A 221 7.61 -6.37 15.51
C ALA A 221 6.07 -6.38 15.40
N GLY A 222 5.53 -7.37 14.70
CA GLY A 222 4.07 -7.53 14.53
C GLY A 222 3.48 -6.49 13.58
N SER A 223 2.48 -5.74 14.04
CA SER A 223 1.87 -4.68 13.22
C SER A 223 2.76 -3.45 13.15
N ALA A 224 2.93 -2.89 11.95
CA ALA A 224 3.60 -1.64 11.71
C ALA A 224 2.68 -0.65 10.99
N LEU A 225 2.90 0.63 11.23
CA LEU A 225 2.23 1.73 10.56
C LEU A 225 3.25 2.46 9.69
N MET A 226 2.82 2.89 8.49
CA MET A 226 3.67 3.63 7.57
C MET A 226 2.99 4.92 7.16
N GLY A 227 3.72 6.03 7.29
CA GLY A 227 3.29 7.33 6.82
C GLY A 227 4.32 7.95 5.88
N ILE A 228 3.85 8.74 4.93
CA ILE A 228 4.69 9.44 3.97
C ILE A 228 4.21 10.88 3.90
N GLY A 229 5.15 11.81 3.94
CA GLY A 229 4.89 13.24 3.79
C GLY A 229 5.81 13.87 2.76
N TYR A 230 5.28 14.83 2.03
CA TYR A 230 6.00 15.64 1.05
C TYR A 230 5.78 17.11 1.38
N ALA A 231 6.82 17.92 1.26
CA ALA A 231 6.71 19.37 1.36
C ALA A 231 7.82 20.06 0.55
N SER A 232 7.59 21.31 0.19
CA SER A 232 8.53 22.15 -0.56
C SER A 232 8.58 23.56 0.04
N GLY A 233 9.69 24.28 -0.22
CA GLY A 233 9.85 25.65 0.24
C GLY A 233 10.39 25.76 1.67
N GLU A 234 10.17 26.91 2.31
CA GLU A 234 10.66 27.20 3.67
C GLU A 234 9.87 26.36 4.70
N GLY A 235 10.59 25.73 5.65
CA GLY A 235 9.99 24.85 6.66
C GLY A 235 9.55 23.48 6.15
N ARG A 236 9.94 23.08 4.93
CA ARG A 236 9.56 21.83 4.29
C ARG A 236 9.85 20.58 5.17
N ALA A 237 10.89 20.62 6.01
CA ALA A 237 11.23 19.51 6.90
C ALA A 237 10.15 19.26 7.96
N ILE A 238 9.70 20.31 8.61
CA ILE A 238 8.64 20.26 9.62
C ILE A 238 7.30 19.86 8.98
N GLU A 239 6.98 20.45 7.83
CA GLU A 239 5.71 20.18 7.14
C GLU A 239 5.65 18.74 6.62
N ALA A 240 6.72 18.23 5.98
CA ALA A 240 6.81 16.86 5.51
C ALA A 240 6.75 15.86 6.68
N SER A 241 7.42 16.14 7.81
CA SER A 241 7.37 15.29 9.00
C SER A 241 5.95 15.23 9.58
N ARG A 242 5.29 16.38 9.74
CA ARG A 242 3.90 16.43 10.18
C ARG A 242 2.96 15.70 9.25
N ALA A 243 3.13 15.87 7.93
CA ALA A 243 2.36 15.16 6.92
C ALA A 243 2.59 13.64 7.02
N ALA A 244 3.82 13.19 7.27
CA ALA A 244 4.14 11.78 7.43
C ALA A 244 3.47 11.17 8.68
N ILE A 245 3.60 11.81 9.86
CA ILE A 245 3.02 11.29 11.11
C ILE A 245 1.49 11.44 11.19
N SER A 246 0.91 12.30 10.37
CA SER A 246 -0.55 12.51 10.25
C SER A 246 -1.11 11.96 8.95
N SER A 247 -0.34 11.13 8.24
CA SER A 247 -0.72 10.60 6.94
C SER A 247 -2.09 9.91 6.99
N PRO A 248 -3.00 10.19 6.05
CA PRO A 248 -4.29 9.49 5.97
C PRO A 248 -4.14 7.98 5.75
N LEU A 249 -2.98 7.51 5.29
CA LEU A 249 -2.66 6.09 5.13
C LEU A 249 -2.50 5.36 6.47
N LEU A 250 -2.27 6.10 7.55
CA LEU A 250 -2.18 5.53 8.90
C LEU A 250 -3.58 5.14 9.38
N GLU A 251 -3.77 3.89 9.80
CA GLU A 251 -5.00 3.45 10.46
C GLU A 251 -5.15 4.04 11.87
N ALA A 252 -4.02 4.36 12.49
CA ALA A 252 -3.93 4.79 13.87
C ALA A 252 -2.80 5.81 14.05
N SER A 253 -2.71 6.40 15.24
CA SER A 253 -1.58 7.25 15.62
C SER A 253 -0.31 6.42 15.78
N ILE A 254 0.82 7.00 15.40
CA ILE A 254 2.14 6.42 15.67
C ILE A 254 2.62 6.68 17.11
N GLU A 255 1.83 7.39 17.90
CA GLU A 255 2.14 7.69 19.30
C GLU A 255 2.39 6.41 20.10
N GLY A 256 3.47 6.42 20.88
CA GLY A 256 3.85 5.29 21.72
C GLY A 256 4.51 4.13 20.99
N ALA A 257 4.85 4.26 19.70
CA ALA A 257 5.68 3.29 18.99
C ALA A 257 7.03 3.13 19.68
N SER A 258 7.46 1.90 19.92
CA SER A 258 8.76 1.58 20.55
C SER A 258 9.90 1.37 19.55
N GLY A 259 9.59 1.21 18.27
CA GLY A 259 10.54 1.16 17.16
C GLY A 259 10.11 2.09 16.04
N ILE A 260 11.00 2.95 15.59
CA ILE A 260 10.72 3.87 14.47
C ILE A 260 11.90 3.82 13.50
N ILE A 261 11.57 3.70 12.22
CA ILE A 261 12.52 3.92 11.13
C ILE A 261 11.97 5.10 10.34
N PHE A 262 12.78 6.13 10.14
CA PHE A 262 12.40 7.19 9.23
C PHE A 262 13.50 7.54 8.24
N ASN A 263 13.10 7.89 7.04
CA ASN A 263 13.99 8.26 5.96
C ASN A 263 13.65 9.66 5.47
N VAL A 264 14.67 10.50 5.40
CA VAL A 264 14.60 11.84 4.81
C VAL A 264 15.20 11.77 3.41
N THR A 265 14.41 12.03 2.38
CA THR A 265 14.90 12.08 0.99
C THR A 265 14.71 13.50 0.47
N GLY A 266 15.80 14.10 0.01
CA GLY A 266 15.80 15.45 -0.57
C GLY A 266 16.78 15.56 -1.71
N GLY A 267 16.83 16.72 -2.36
CA GLY A 267 17.84 17.05 -3.37
C GLY A 267 19.20 17.37 -2.77
N ALA A 268 20.15 17.78 -3.62
CA ALA A 268 21.48 18.23 -3.19
C ALA A 268 21.44 19.48 -2.29
N ASP A 269 20.31 20.13 -2.17
CA ASP A 269 20.01 21.28 -1.32
C ASP A 269 19.58 20.89 0.12
N LEU A 270 19.48 19.59 0.44
CA LEU A 270 19.13 19.10 1.78
C LEU A 270 20.18 19.50 2.81
N THR A 271 19.75 20.18 3.87
CA THR A 271 20.64 20.66 4.93
C THR A 271 20.58 19.78 6.19
N LEU A 272 21.65 19.77 6.97
CA LEU A 272 21.69 19.10 8.27
C LEU A 272 20.63 19.68 9.25
N TYR A 273 20.35 20.97 9.14
CA TYR A 273 19.34 21.64 9.95
C TYR A 273 17.95 21.08 9.69
N GLU A 274 17.59 20.90 8.41
CA GLU A 274 16.30 20.29 8.02
C GLU A 274 16.16 18.83 8.51
N VAL A 275 17.24 18.07 8.47
CA VAL A 275 17.25 16.70 9.01
C VAL A 275 16.99 16.71 10.51
N ASN A 276 17.60 17.66 11.26
CA ASN A 276 17.38 17.83 12.69
C ASN A 276 15.92 18.23 13.00
N GLU A 277 15.37 19.21 12.28
CA GLU A 277 13.97 19.63 12.44
C GLU A 277 12.99 18.47 12.19
N ALA A 278 13.25 17.67 11.15
CA ALA A 278 12.46 16.50 10.86
C ALA A 278 12.50 15.48 12.01
N ALA A 279 13.70 15.23 12.54
CA ALA A 279 13.91 14.31 13.66
C ALA A 279 13.19 14.78 14.93
N GLU A 280 13.26 16.08 15.28
CA GLU A 280 12.58 16.64 16.45
C GLU A 280 11.06 16.42 16.41
N VAL A 281 10.44 16.61 15.24
CA VAL A 281 9.00 16.36 15.07
C VAL A 281 8.67 14.88 15.32
N ILE A 282 9.48 13.94 14.82
CA ILE A 282 9.25 12.50 14.99
C ILE A 282 9.50 12.07 16.44
N TYR A 283 10.56 12.56 17.08
CA TYR A 283 10.87 12.28 18.48
C TYR A 283 9.76 12.77 19.43
N SER A 284 9.10 13.88 19.10
CA SER A 284 8.03 14.44 19.94
C SER A 284 6.80 13.53 20.09
N VAL A 285 6.60 12.58 19.18
CA VAL A 285 5.45 11.64 19.17
C VAL A 285 5.83 10.19 19.50
N ALA A 286 7.12 9.88 19.47
CA ALA A 286 7.64 8.55 19.80
C ALA A 286 7.53 8.25 21.30
N HIS A 287 7.60 6.96 21.66
CA HIS A 287 7.79 6.57 23.05
C HIS A 287 9.15 7.11 23.56
N PRO A 288 9.27 7.57 24.80
CA PRO A 288 10.55 8.11 25.34
C PRO A 288 11.74 7.13 25.21
N ASP A 289 11.48 5.84 25.32
CA ASP A 289 12.50 4.78 25.20
C ASP A 289 12.48 4.12 23.81
N ALA A 290 11.92 4.78 22.78
CA ALA A 290 11.85 4.22 21.45
C ALA A 290 13.24 4.04 20.82
N ASN A 291 13.45 2.91 20.15
CA ASN A 291 14.60 2.74 19.29
C ASN A 291 14.29 3.41 17.94
N ILE A 292 14.99 4.52 17.66
CA ILE A 292 14.75 5.33 16.47
C ILE A 292 15.96 5.27 15.57
N ILE A 293 15.75 4.80 14.34
CA ILE A 293 16.77 4.74 13.29
C ILE A 293 16.38 5.72 12.20
N PHE A 294 17.34 6.52 11.74
CA PHE A 294 17.10 7.43 10.63
C PHE A 294 18.14 7.30 9.52
N GLY A 295 17.67 7.47 8.30
CA GLY A 295 18.49 7.59 7.12
C GLY A 295 18.29 8.93 6.40
N ALA A 296 19.31 9.37 5.67
CA ALA A 296 19.23 10.56 4.83
C ALA A 296 19.78 10.24 3.44
N VAL A 297 18.93 10.35 2.43
CA VAL A 297 19.24 10.01 1.05
C VAL A 297 19.14 11.26 0.18
N ILE A 298 20.14 11.48 -0.66
CA ILE A 298 20.11 12.50 -1.70
C ILE A 298 19.59 11.86 -3.01
N ASP A 299 18.53 12.42 -3.55
CA ASP A 299 17.98 12.06 -4.86
C ASP A 299 17.96 13.29 -5.76
N ASP A 300 18.84 13.30 -6.77
CA ASP A 300 18.98 14.42 -7.71
C ASP A 300 17.71 14.72 -8.53
N ARG A 301 16.74 13.77 -8.52
CA ARG A 301 15.45 13.95 -9.19
C ARG A 301 14.49 14.82 -8.37
N ILE A 302 14.75 14.97 -7.07
CA ILE A 302 13.96 15.78 -6.15
C ILE A 302 14.68 17.10 -5.95
N GLN A 303 14.15 18.20 -6.53
CA GLN A 303 14.72 19.54 -6.35
C GLN A 303 13.72 20.44 -5.63
N GLY A 304 14.16 21.08 -4.54
CA GLY A 304 13.32 22.00 -3.76
C GLY A 304 12.22 21.33 -2.98
N GLU A 305 12.08 20.00 -3.03
CA GLU A 305 11.10 19.20 -2.31
C GLU A 305 11.80 18.26 -1.33
N LEU A 306 11.11 17.92 -0.25
CA LEU A 306 11.57 16.97 0.76
C LEU A 306 10.50 15.92 0.98
N LYS A 307 10.89 14.66 0.97
CA LYS A 307 10.05 13.50 1.25
C LYS A 307 10.48 12.86 2.56
N ILE A 308 9.55 12.61 3.45
CA ILE A 308 9.79 11.86 4.68
C ILE A 308 8.93 10.61 4.68
N THR A 309 9.57 9.46 4.90
CA THR A 309 8.90 8.18 5.10
C THR A 309 9.14 7.74 6.54
N VAL A 310 8.07 7.44 7.27
CA VAL A 310 8.11 6.98 8.66
C VAL A 310 7.49 5.60 8.73
N ILE A 311 8.16 4.66 9.40
CA ILE A 311 7.64 3.33 9.73
C ILE A 311 7.73 3.20 11.25
N ALA A 312 6.58 3.02 11.88
CA ALA A 312 6.44 2.86 13.31
C ALA A 312 6.02 1.44 13.66
N THR A 313 6.71 0.84 14.62
CA THR A 313 6.54 -0.55 15.04
C THR A 313 6.48 -0.67 16.57
N GLY A 314 6.25 -1.88 17.06
CA GLY A 314 6.39 -2.19 18.49
C GLY A 314 5.31 -1.54 19.36
N PHE A 315 4.07 -1.56 18.92
CA PHE A 315 2.90 -1.12 19.70
C PHE A 315 2.59 -2.16 20.80
N ASN A 316 3.40 -2.24 21.84
CA ASN A 316 3.37 -3.27 22.89
C ASN A 316 1.99 -3.40 23.55
N GLY A 317 1.18 -4.38 23.11
CA GLY A 317 -0.07 -4.77 23.78
C GLY A 317 -1.24 -3.79 23.68
N GLN A 318 -1.01 -2.59 23.19
CA GLN A 318 -2.05 -1.64 22.83
C GLN A 318 -2.26 -1.74 21.31
N GLN A 319 -3.45 -2.14 20.90
CA GLN A 319 -3.84 -1.90 19.51
C GLN A 319 -3.68 -0.40 19.27
N PRO A 320 -3.04 0.02 18.13
CA PRO A 320 -2.88 1.43 17.82
C PRO A 320 -4.21 2.15 18.00
N THR A 321 -4.21 3.23 18.76
CA THR A 321 -5.45 3.97 19.06
C THR A 321 -5.99 4.55 17.75
N PRO A 322 -7.24 4.27 17.35
CA PRO A 322 -7.77 4.79 16.08
C PRO A 322 -7.66 6.30 16.06
N ALA A 323 -7.10 6.85 14.99
CA ALA A 323 -6.90 8.29 14.81
C ALA A 323 -8.20 9.03 15.07
N ARG A 324 -8.21 9.92 16.06
CA ARG A 324 -9.38 10.76 16.35
C ARG A 324 -9.69 11.58 15.11
N ARG A 325 -10.85 11.37 14.50
CA ARG A 325 -11.41 12.32 13.54
C ARG A 325 -11.43 13.67 14.22
N ASN A 326 -10.77 14.68 13.66
CA ASN A 326 -10.89 16.06 14.09
C ASN A 326 -12.37 16.39 14.16
N ALA A 327 -12.93 16.36 15.36
CA ALA A 327 -14.25 16.88 15.62
C ALA A 327 -14.17 18.39 15.43
N ALA A 328 -15.08 18.90 14.63
CA ALA A 328 -15.24 20.32 14.34
C ALA A 328 -15.01 21.16 15.60
N VAL A 329 -14.33 22.28 15.37
CA VAL A 329 -14.14 23.39 16.30
C VAL A 329 -15.39 23.60 17.16
N GLN A 330 -15.31 23.23 18.44
CA GLN A 330 -16.32 23.62 19.40
C GLN A 330 -15.94 25.02 19.90
N GLU A 331 -16.83 25.97 19.69
CA GLU A 331 -16.75 27.30 20.29
C GLU A 331 -16.61 27.23 21.79
N PRO A 332 -15.85 28.16 22.41
CA PRO A 332 -15.63 28.15 23.87
C PRO A 332 -16.92 28.49 24.62
N ARG A 333 -17.47 27.54 25.35
CA ARG A 333 -18.51 27.81 26.36
C ARG A 333 -17.85 28.35 27.61
N TYR A 334 -18.03 29.63 27.88
CA TYR A 334 -17.87 30.21 29.22
C TYR A 334 -18.88 29.56 30.16
N GLY A 335 -18.43 28.92 31.21
CA GLY A 335 -19.27 28.30 32.22
C GLY A 335 -18.73 28.48 33.60
N ASN A 336 -19.43 29.27 34.36
CA ASN A 336 -19.19 29.54 35.80
C ASN A 336 -19.88 28.47 36.65
N GLY A 337 -19.15 27.96 37.64
CA GLY A 337 -19.60 27.81 39.05
C GLY A 337 -20.63 26.73 39.43
N SER A 338 -20.22 25.89 40.39
CA SER A 338 -21.01 25.33 41.51
C SER A 338 -21.95 24.16 41.25
N LYS A 339 -21.61 22.99 41.83
CA LYS A 339 -22.55 21.91 42.16
C LYS A 339 -23.61 22.41 43.17
N PRO A 340 -24.83 21.97 43.01
CA PRO A 340 -25.62 21.53 44.15
C PRO A 340 -26.27 20.14 43.94
N GLN A 341 -26.35 19.48 45.02
CA GLN A 341 -27.11 18.45 45.64
C GLN A 341 -28.44 18.03 44.96
N ALA A 342 -28.66 16.71 44.87
CA ALA A 342 -29.84 16.07 44.39
C ALA A 342 -31.12 16.38 45.20
N ALA A 343 -32.21 16.66 44.49
CA ALA A 343 -33.55 16.70 45.05
C ALA A 343 -34.49 15.78 44.21
N PRO A 344 -35.57 15.22 44.79
CA PRO A 344 -36.30 14.10 44.25
C PRO A 344 -37.23 14.46 43.07
N ALA A 345 -37.51 13.46 42.23
CA ALA A 345 -38.29 13.58 41.02
C ALA A 345 -39.73 13.99 41.27
N PRO A 346 -40.32 14.89 40.47
CA PRO A 346 -41.78 15.10 40.44
C PRO A 346 -42.45 14.16 39.44
N THR A 347 -43.63 13.71 39.89
CA THR A 347 -44.60 12.88 39.18
C THR A 347 -45.11 13.53 37.88
N ALA A 348 -45.32 12.69 36.88
CA ALA A 348 -45.81 13.08 35.56
C ALA A 348 -47.24 13.64 35.59
N PRO A 349 -47.57 14.69 34.82
CA PRO A 349 -48.95 15.14 34.61
C PRO A 349 -49.64 14.30 33.52
N PRO A 350 -51.01 14.25 33.53
CA PRO A 350 -51.77 13.43 32.61
C PRO A 350 -51.78 13.97 31.17
N PRO A 351 -52.12 13.11 30.19
CA PRO A 351 -51.99 13.47 28.76
C PRO A 351 -53.08 14.49 28.34
N TYR A 352 -52.63 15.60 27.76
CA TYR A 352 -53.48 16.56 27.08
C TYR A 352 -53.90 16.03 25.70
N ALA A 353 -55.25 16.03 25.47
CA ALA A 353 -55.83 15.70 24.19
C ALA A 353 -55.46 16.74 23.13
N ALA A 354 -54.92 16.29 22.03
CA ALA A 354 -54.61 17.12 20.86
C ALA A 354 -55.91 17.53 20.12
N PRO A 355 -56.02 18.79 19.63
CA PRO A 355 -57.15 19.19 18.79
C PRO A 355 -57.04 18.56 17.40
N ALA A 356 -58.19 18.14 16.88
CA ALA A 356 -58.34 17.53 15.55
C ALA A 356 -57.93 18.51 14.46
N VAL A 357 -57.03 18.07 13.58
CA VAL A 357 -56.66 18.75 12.35
C VAL A 357 -57.68 18.38 11.25
N PRO A 358 -58.24 19.33 10.47
CA PRO A 358 -59.17 19.01 9.39
C PRO A 358 -58.44 18.26 8.27
N GLN A 359 -59.01 17.14 7.84
CA GLN A 359 -58.56 16.38 6.67
C GLN A 359 -58.83 17.18 5.41
N ALA A 360 -57.77 17.57 4.71
CA ALA A 360 -57.88 18.08 3.35
C ALA A 360 -58.13 16.93 2.37
N GLN A 361 -59.16 17.03 1.56
CA GLN A 361 -59.46 16.09 0.48
C GLN A 361 -58.34 16.11 -0.58
N PRO A 362 -57.97 15.00 -1.20
CA PRO A 362 -56.96 14.97 -2.25
C PRO A 362 -57.58 15.53 -3.54
N GLN A 363 -57.06 16.65 -4.02
CA GLN A 363 -57.31 17.15 -5.37
C GLN A 363 -56.54 16.27 -6.37
N ALA A 364 -57.29 15.76 -7.36
CA ALA A 364 -56.73 15.03 -8.50
C ALA A 364 -55.79 15.94 -9.32
N VAL A 365 -54.51 15.65 -9.28
CA VAL A 365 -53.52 16.28 -10.18
C VAL A 365 -53.64 15.62 -11.54
N GLN A 366 -54.08 16.35 -12.53
CA GLN A 366 -54.04 15.96 -13.94
C GLN A 366 -52.58 15.79 -14.35
N GLN A 367 -52.17 14.59 -14.71
CA GLN A 367 -50.85 14.28 -15.28
C GLN A 367 -50.82 14.85 -16.72
N GLN A 368 -49.96 15.82 -16.95
CA GLN A 368 -49.54 16.20 -18.29
C GLN A 368 -48.61 15.14 -18.87
N PRO A 369 -48.72 14.76 -20.13
CA PRO A 369 -47.84 13.77 -20.73
C PRO A 369 -46.43 14.34 -20.84
N VAL A 370 -45.49 13.61 -20.19
CA VAL A 370 -44.04 13.87 -20.28
C VAL A 370 -43.58 13.46 -21.68
N ALA A 371 -43.04 14.39 -22.44
CA ALA A 371 -42.43 14.13 -23.73
C ALA A 371 -41.23 13.17 -23.55
N GLN A 372 -41.21 12.09 -24.31
CA GLN A 372 -40.11 11.15 -24.34
C GLN A 372 -38.87 11.83 -24.93
N PRO A 373 -37.66 11.63 -24.37
CA PRO A 373 -36.43 12.12 -24.99
C PRO A 373 -36.20 11.38 -26.33
N VAL A 374 -36.08 12.14 -27.40
CA VAL A 374 -35.67 11.62 -28.71
C VAL A 374 -34.19 11.28 -28.63
N TYR A 375 -33.87 9.99 -28.66
CA TYR A 375 -32.50 9.52 -28.85
C TYR A 375 -32.06 9.87 -30.26
N ALA A 376 -31.08 10.77 -30.40
CA ALA A 376 -30.39 10.99 -31.66
C ALA A 376 -29.63 9.70 -32.06
N ALA A 377 -29.81 9.28 -33.30
CA ALA A 377 -29.08 8.14 -33.84
C ALA A 377 -27.57 8.38 -33.84
N PRO A 378 -26.75 7.34 -33.57
CA PRO A 378 -25.31 7.50 -33.61
C PRO A 378 -24.81 7.90 -34.98
N PRO A 379 -23.77 8.77 -35.11
CA PRO A 379 -23.22 9.17 -36.38
C PRO A 379 -22.67 7.96 -37.16
N ALA A 380 -22.90 7.94 -38.46
CA ALA A 380 -22.40 6.92 -39.36
C ALA A 380 -20.86 6.81 -39.31
N PRO A 381 -20.27 5.62 -39.47
CA PRO A 381 -18.81 5.44 -39.41
C PRO A 381 -18.16 6.23 -40.55
N VAL A 382 -17.19 7.06 -40.17
CA VAL A 382 -16.35 7.81 -41.14
C VAL A 382 -15.48 6.79 -41.88
N ALA A 383 -15.60 6.79 -43.20
CA ALA A 383 -14.80 5.94 -44.08
C ALA A 383 -13.31 6.27 -43.90
N GLN A 384 -12.52 5.25 -43.58
CA GLN A 384 -11.07 5.37 -43.49
C GLN A 384 -10.50 5.63 -44.89
N PRO A 385 -9.51 6.53 -45.06
CA PRO A 385 -8.82 6.70 -46.33
C PRO A 385 -8.08 5.43 -46.74
N PRO A 386 -7.96 5.10 -48.05
CA PRO A 386 -7.29 3.92 -48.50
C PRO A 386 -5.81 3.91 -48.10
N VAL A 387 -5.38 2.80 -47.49
CA VAL A 387 -4.00 2.56 -47.10
C VAL A 387 -3.16 2.43 -48.38
N ALA A 388 -2.15 3.27 -48.54
CA ALA A 388 -1.19 3.18 -49.62
C ALA A 388 -0.40 1.83 -49.57
N PRO A 389 -0.11 1.20 -50.70
CA PRO A 389 0.63 -0.08 -50.72
C PRO A 389 2.05 0.12 -50.17
N VAL A 390 2.39 -0.71 -49.18
CA VAL A 390 3.74 -0.75 -48.58
C VAL A 390 4.72 -1.30 -49.66
N ALA A 391 5.79 -0.54 -49.92
CA ALA A 391 6.87 -0.97 -50.81
C ALA A 391 7.56 -2.22 -50.26
N PRO A 392 7.96 -3.19 -51.09
CA PRO A 392 8.69 -4.38 -50.63
C PRO A 392 10.08 -3.99 -50.08
N PRO A 393 10.60 -4.74 -49.08
CA PRO A 393 11.91 -4.47 -48.51
C PRO A 393 13.02 -4.63 -49.53
N PRO A 394 14.13 -3.88 -49.44
CA PRO A 394 15.26 -3.99 -50.39
C PRO A 394 15.91 -5.39 -50.28
N VAL A 395 16.18 -5.98 -51.45
CA VAL A 395 16.84 -7.27 -51.59
C VAL A 395 18.31 -7.09 -51.15
N ALA A 396 18.77 -7.95 -50.26
CA ALA A 396 20.15 -7.97 -49.81
C ALA A 396 21.11 -8.31 -50.95
N PRO A 397 22.30 -7.69 -51.05
CA PRO A 397 23.29 -7.99 -52.07
C PRO A 397 23.84 -9.40 -51.90
N PRO A 398 24.23 -10.11 -53.02
CA PRO A 398 24.73 -11.46 -52.99
C PRO A 398 26.08 -11.53 -52.23
N VAL A 399 26.19 -12.53 -51.36
CA VAL A 399 27.42 -12.86 -50.62
C VAL A 399 28.47 -13.36 -51.62
N ALA A 400 29.66 -12.79 -51.63
CA ALA A 400 30.78 -13.21 -52.44
C ALA A 400 31.29 -14.60 -52.01
N PRO A 401 31.72 -15.48 -52.96
CA PRO A 401 32.25 -16.79 -52.63
C PRO A 401 33.61 -16.70 -51.90
N PRO A 402 33.95 -17.71 -51.07
CA PRO A 402 35.23 -17.73 -50.36
C PRO A 402 36.39 -17.92 -51.32
N VAL A 403 37.42 -17.11 -51.11
CA VAL A 403 38.70 -17.25 -51.82
C VAL A 403 39.45 -18.44 -51.23
N GLN A 404 39.92 -19.35 -52.11
CA GLN A 404 40.79 -20.49 -51.80
C GLN A 404 42.21 -20.01 -51.44
#